data_06854a56049dd73dc4fb63f65462f0ac
#
_entry.id   06854a56049dd73dc4fb63f65462f0ac
#
_cell.length_a   1.000
_cell.length_b   1.000
_cell.length_c   1.000
_cell.angle_alpha   90.00
_cell.angle_beta   90.00
_cell.angle_gamma   90.00
#
_symmetry.space_group_name_H-M   'P 1'
#
loop_
_entity.id
_entity.type
_entity.pdbx_description
1 polymer ?
#
loop_
_entity_poly.entity_id
_entity_poly.type
_entity_poly.pdbx_seq_one_letter_code
_entity_poly.pdbx_strand_id
1 'polypeptide(L)'
;MRVVPYGETALYVDLEIDDAGARRERTLAVARALAARLPDADVVVGAGTIAVVGVSGWDDLEATVRDAMRAPPLGQGSRLHEVRVVYDGADLAEVAGAAGLSTSEVIALHAGTTYDVELVGFLPGFAYLAGLDERLVLGRRAAPRPRVPAGSVGIAGPYTGIYPQSSPGGWHLIGRALGVVAFDAERDPPALFQPGDRVRFVPSHVD
;
A
#
# COMPACT_ATOMS: atom_id res chain seq x y z
N MET A 1 -2.90 -8.06 20.66
CA MET A 1 -4.01 -8.12 19.68
C MET A 1 -5.27 -7.61 20.34
N ARG A 2 -5.92 -6.65 19.75
CA ARG A 2 -7.20 -6.09 20.19
C ARG A 2 -8.25 -6.33 19.10
N VAL A 3 -9.41 -6.85 19.50
CA VAL A 3 -10.58 -7.02 18.63
C VAL A 3 -11.72 -6.22 19.25
N VAL A 4 -12.32 -5.33 18.47
CA VAL A 4 -13.41 -4.47 18.94
C VAL A 4 -14.52 -4.37 17.91
N PRO A 5 -15.79 -4.33 18.34
CA PRO A 5 -16.89 -3.99 17.43
C PRO A 5 -16.71 -2.59 16.83
N TYR A 6 -17.04 -2.45 15.55
CA TYR A 6 -17.03 -1.17 14.85
C TYR A 6 -18.38 -0.95 14.15
N GLY A 7 -19.27 -0.24 14.85
CA GLY A 7 -20.68 -0.15 14.46
C GLY A 7 -21.43 -1.47 14.73
N GLU A 8 -22.48 -1.74 13.98
CA GLU A 8 -23.38 -2.89 14.19
C GLU A 8 -22.97 -4.12 13.38
N THR A 9 -22.23 -3.94 12.29
CA THR A 9 -21.93 -4.99 11.30
C THR A 9 -20.46 -5.06 10.92
N ALA A 10 -19.56 -4.50 11.73
CA ALA A 10 -18.12 -4.56 11.45
C ALA A 10 -17.30 -4.84 12.70
N LEU A 11 -16.15 -5.50 12.51
CA LEU A 11 -15.11 -5.74 13.50
C LEU A 11 -13.84 -5.01 13.10
N TYR A 12 -13.17 -4.41 14.07
CA TYR A 12 -11.84 -3.88 13.91
C TYR A 12 -10.84 -4.73 14.70
N VAL A 13 -9.82 -5.21 14.02
CA VAL A 13 -8.74 -6.02 14.57
C VAL A 13 -7.44 -5.23 14.50
N ASP A 14 -6.78 -5.03 15.64
CA ASP A 14 -5.45 -4.46 15.75
C ASP A 14 -4.50 -5.56 16.21
N LEU A 15 -3.49 -5.86 15.40
CA LEU A 15 -2.55 -6.94 15.71
C LEU A 15 -1.52 -6.56 16.76
N GLU A 16 -1.33 -5.26 17.02
CA GLU A 16 -0.39 -4.74 18.03
C GLU A 16 1.04 -5.30 17.83
N ILE A 17 1.53 -5.28 16.58
CA ILE A 17 2.86 -5.75 16.23
C ILE A 17 3.73 -4.53 15.87
N ASP A 18 4.81 -4.31 16.61
CA ASP A 18 5.69 -3.15 16.45
C ASP A 18 6.60 -3.28 15.21
N ASP A 19 7.20 -4.45 14.99
CA ASP A 19 8.06 -4.69 13.83
C ASP A 19 7.27 -4.60 12.52
N ALA A 20 7.67 -3.69 11.63
CA ALA A 20 6.94 -3.38 10.40
C ALA A 20 6.87 -4.56 9.42
N GLY A 21 7.94 -5.36 9.33
CA GLY A 21 7.99 -6.55 8.46
C GLY A 21 7.08 -7.65 8.96
N ALA A 22 7.22 -8.02 10.23
CA ALA A 22 6.37 -9.03 10.88
C ALA A 22 4.90 -8.59 10.92
N ARG A 23 4.64 -7.30 11.16
CA ARG A 23 3.30 -6.71 11.14
C ARG A 23 2.64 -6.91 9.79
N ARG A 24 3.31 -6.52 8.69
CA ARG A 24 2.80 -6.67 7.32
C ARG A 24 2.51 -8.12 6.99
N GLU A 25 3.49 -9.01 7.20
CA GLU A 25 3.34 -10.44 6.91
C GLU A 25 2.17 -11.06 7.68
N ARG A 26 2.09 -10.76 8.98
CA ARG A 26 1.02 -11.28 9.84
C ARG A 26 -0.35 -10.72 9.46
N THR A 27 -0.44 -9.42 9.17
CA THR A 27 -1.70 -8.79 8.76
C THR A 27 -2.26 -9.46 7.51
N LEU A 28 -1.42 -9.69 6.51
CA LEU A 28 -1.84 -10.34 5.26
C LEU A 28 -2.24 -11.80 5.48
N ALA A 29 -1.49 -12.56 6.28
CA ALA A 29 -1.83 -13.94 6.60
C ALA A 29 -3.19 -14.05 7.30
N VAL A 30 -3.41 -13.19 8.31
CA VAL A 30 -4.68 -13.16 9.06
C VAL A 30 -5.83 -12.70 8.16
N ALA A 31 -5.65 -11.65 7.36
CA ALA A 31 -6.69 -11.15 6.46
C ALA A 31 -7.13 -12.22 5.46
N ARG A 32 -6.20 -12.95 4.84
CA ARG A 32 -6.52 -14.07 3.92
C ARG A 32 -7.24 -15.20 4.64
N ALA A 33 -6.81 -15.54 5.85
CA ALA A 33 -7.46 -16.57 6.64
C ALA A 33 -8.89 -16.17 7.05
N LEU A 34 -9.12 -14.89 7.34
CA LEU A 34 -10.45 -14.34 7.61
C LEU A 34 -11.34 -14.37 6.35
N ALA A 35 -10.83 -13.90 5.23
CA ALA A 35 -11.56 -13.92 3.96
C ALA A 35 -11.99 -15.34 3.55
N ALA A 36 -11.13 -16.33 3.80
CA ALA A 36 -11.46 -17.73 3.52
C ALA A 36 -12.53 -18.32 4.46
N ARG A 37 -12.63 -17.80 5.69
CA ARG A 37 -13.62 -18.26 6.70
C ARG A 37 -14.94 -17.51 6.64
N LEU A 38 -14.89 -16.29 6.11
CA LEU A 38 -16.01 -15.35 6.08
C LEU A 38 -16.23 -14.87 4.63
N PRO A 39 -16.68 -15.77 3.72
CA PRO A 39 -16.75 -15.46 2.29
C PRO A 39 -17.76 -14.35 1.94
N ASP A 40 -18.72 -14.11 2.83
CA ASP A 40 -19.76 -13.08 2.66
C ASP A 40 -19.39 -11.74 3.29
N ALA A 41 -18.21 -11.65 3.92
CA ALA A 41 -17.72 -10.44 4.57
C ALA A 41 -16.63 -9.75 3.74
N ASP A 42 -16.60 -8.43 3.77
CA ASP A 42 -15.50 -7.64 3.24
C ASP A 42 -14.34 -7.58 4.25
N VAL A 43 -13.18 -8.08 3.87
CA VAL A 43 -11.96 -8.02 4.69
C VAL A 43 -11.04 -6.92 4.16
N VAL A 44 -10.97 -5.82 4.89
CA VAL A 44 -10.20 -4.63 4.53
C VAL A 44 -8.89 -4.60 5.31
N VAL A 45 -7.77 -4.58 4.58
CA VAL A 45 -6.41 -4.58 5.14
C VAL A 45 -5.94 -3.16 5.39
N GLY A 46 -5.44 -2.90 6.61
CA GLY A 46 -4.71 -1.69 6.99
C GLY A 46 -3.27 -2.01 7.41
N ALA A 47 -2.52 -1.01 7.83
CA ALA A 47 -1.15 -1.17 8.34
C ALA A 47 -1.17 -1.76 9.76
N GLY A 48 -1.12 -3.08 9.87
CA GLY A 48 -1.22 -3.81 11.15
C GLY A 48 -2.64 -3.98 11.67
N THR A 49 -3.64 -3.60 10.88
CA THR A 49 -5.04 -3.64 11.25
C THR A 49 -5.88 -4.30 10.17
N ILE A 50 -7.03 -4.85 10.55
CA ILE A 50 -7.98 -5.46 9.64
C ILE A 50 -9.39 -5.02 10.06
N ALA A 51 -10.19 -4.56 9.11
CA ALA A 51 -11.62 -4.39 9.31
C ALA A 51 -12.35 -5.53 8.60
N VAL A 52 -13.28 -6.17 9.30
CA VAL A 52 -14.19 -7.19 8.73
C VAL A 52 -15.58 -6.59 8.73
N VAL A 53 -16.16 -6.38 7.56
CA VAL A 53 -17.41 -5.67 7.36
C VAL A 53 -18.47 -6.62 6.80
N GLY A 54 -19.72 -6.44 7.18
CA GLY A 54 -20.82 -7.29 6.77
C GLY A 54 -21.01 -8.53 7.67
N VAL A 55 -20.53 -8.45 8.91
CA VAL A 55 -20.65 -9.56 9.88
C VAL A 55 -21.64 -9.23 11.00
N SER A 56 -22.24 -10.30 11.56
CA SER A 56 -23.12 -10.23 12.72
C SER A 56 -22.82 -11.40 13.67
N GLY A 57 -22.99 -11.20 14.97
CA GLY A 57 -22.69 -12.23 15.97
C GLY A 57 -21.22 -12.22 16.43
N TRP A 58 -20.95 -11.50 17.52
CA TRP A 58 -19.60 -11.15 17.95
C TRP A 58 -18.81 -12.30 18.58
N ASP A 59 -19.45 -13.21 19.29
CA ASP A 59 -18.77 -14.25 20.09
C ASP A 59 -18.02 -15.26 19.19
N ASP A 60 -18.62 -15.65 18.08
CA ASP A 60 -17.99 -16.57 17.12
C ASP A 60 -16.89 -15.88 16.30
N LEU A 61 -17.01 -14.56 16.08
CA LEU A 61 -16.05 -13.80 15.29
C LEU A 61 -14.72 -13.61 16.01
N GLU A 62 -14.73 -13.36 17.32
CA GLU A 62 -13.48 -13.25 18.08
C GLU A 62 -12.70 -14.58 18.07
N ALA A 63 -13.41 -15.70 18.19
CA ALA A 63 -12.80 -17.02 18.05
C ALA A 63 -12.22 -17.24 16.64
N THR A 64 -12.96 -16.82 15.59
CA THR A 64 -12.51 -16.88 14.20
C THR A 64 -11.24 -16.06 13.97
N VAL A 65 -11.17 -14.84 14.54
CA VAL A 65 -9.95 -14.00 14.46
C VAL A 65 -8.78 -14.67 15.17
N ARG A 66 -8.99 -15.22 16.37
CA ARG A 66 -7.93 -15.92 17.11
C ARG A 66 -7.41 -17.14 16.35
N ASP A 67 -8.27 -17.86 15.68
CA ASP A 67 -7.87 -18.98 14.82
C ASP A 67 -7.11 -18.49 13.58
N ALA A 68 -7.56 -17.41 12.97
CA ALA A 68 -6.85 -16.80 11.83
C ALA A 68 -5.44 -16.33 12.21
N MET A 69 -5.24 -15.90 13.47
CA MET A 69 -3.91 -15.54 13.98
C MET A 69 -2.91 -16.70 13.98
N ARG A 70 -3.37 -17.94 13.89
CA ARG A 70 -2.51 -19.14 13.77
C ARG A 70 -2.18 -19.47 12.31
N ALA A 71 -2.70 -18.70 11.35
CA ALA A 71 -2.41 -18.93 9.94
C ALA A 71 -0.90 -18.90 9.70
N PRO A 72 -0.37 -19.80 8.86
CA PRO A 72 1.03 -19.78 8.50
C PRO A 72 1.36 -18.48 7.76
N PRO A 73 2.61 -18.02 7.81
CA PRO A 73 3.09 -16.94 6.95
C PRO A 73 2.73 -17.20 5.49
N LEU A 74 2.44 -16.15 4.75
CA LEU A 74 2.18 -16.28 3.33
C LEU A 74 3.43 -16.81 2.64
N GLY A 75 3.31 -17.98 2.02
CA GLY A 75 4.36 -18.49 1.13
C GLY A 75 4.61 -17.51 -0.02
N GLN A 76 5.75 -17.67 -0.71
CA GLN A 76 6.18 -16.81 -1.84
C GLN A 76 5.24 -16.95 -3.06
N GLY A 77 4.03 -16.47 -2.96
CA GLY A 77 3.03 -16.42 -4.04
C GLY A 77 2.72 -15.00 -4.51
N SER A 78 3.57 -14.02 -4.17
CA SER A 78 3.36 -12.63 -4.54
C SER A 78 3.76 -12.37 -6.00
N ARG A 79 2.88 -11.72 -6.76
CA ARG A 79 3.18 -11.27 -8.11
C ARG A 79 4.17 -10.10 -8.06
N LEU A 80 5.21 -10.14 -8.90
CA LEU A 80 6.09 -9.00 -9.12
C LEU A 80 5.59 -8.19 -10.30
N HIS A 81 5.33 -6.91 -10.08
CA HIS A 81 4.97 -5.94 -11.10
C HIS A 81 6.18 -5.05 -11.40
N GLU A 82 6.57 -4.95 -12.66
CA GLU A 82 7.55 -3.97 -13.13
C GLU A 82 6.84 -2.76 -13.71
N VAL A 83 7.15 -1.59 -13.18
CA VAL A 83 6.53 -0.32 -13.57
C VAL A 83 7.58 0.63 -14.11
N ARG A 84 7.45 0.99 -15.39
CA ARG A 84 8.32 2.00 -16.00
C ARG A 84 7.98 3.39 -15.48
N VAL A 85 9.00 4.18 -15.07
CA VAL A 85 8.83 5.50 -14.47
C VAL A 85 9.76 6.50 -15.12
N VAL A 86 9.20 7.63 -15.53
CA VAL A 86 9.96 8.83 -15.85
C VAL A 86 10.06 9.66 -14.58
N TYR A 87 11.29 9.92 -14.13
CA TYR A 87 11.56 10.68 -12.92
C TYR A 87 11.65 12.18 -13.21
N ASP A 88 10.50 12.76 -13.56
CA ASP A 88 10.29 14.17 -13.89
C ASP A 88 9.34 14.88 -12.89
N GLY A 89 9.19 14.30 -11.71
CA GLY A 89 8.26 14.78 -10.70
C GLY A 89 8.64 16.17 -10.17
N ALA A 90 7.61 16.99 -9.95
CA ALA A 90 7.78 18.39 -9.54
C ALA A 90 8.54 18.58 -8.21
N ASP A 91 8.60 17.54 -7.37
CA ASP A 91 9.25 17.60 -6.06
C ASP A 91 10.58 16.82 -6.00
N LEU A 92 11.04 16.24 -7.12
CA LEU A 92 12.25 15.41 -7.13
C LEU A 92 13.47 16.15 -6.59
N ALA A 93 13.67 17.40 -7.00
CA ALA A 93 14.77 18.22 -6.51
C ALA A 93 14.61 18.63 -5.03
N GLU A 94 13.38 18.89 -4.57
CA GLU A 94 13.07 19.16 -3.17
C GLU A 94 13.37 17.94 -2.29
N VAL A 95 12.96 16.75 -2.72
CA VAL A 95 13.25 15.47 -2.06
C VAL A 95 14.76 15.24 -1.97
N ALA A 96 15.49 15.45 -3.05
CA ALA A 96 16.94 15.31 -3.10
C ALA A 96 17.62 16.24 -2.10
N GLY A 97 17.23 17.52 -2.08
CA GLY A 97 17.76 18.51 -1.14
C GLY A 97 17.45 18.16 0.32
N ALA A 98 16.23 17.73 0.63
CA ALA A 98 15.83 17.34 1.98
C ALA A 98 16.56 16.08 2.47
N ALA A 99 16.88 15.15 1.57
CA ALA A 99 17.64 13.94 1.87
C ALA A 99 19.17 14.14 1.87
N GLY A 100 19.66 15.31 1.47
CA GLY A 100 21.12 15.56 1.29
C GLY A 100 21.73 14.76 0.15
N LEU A 101 20.95 14.45 -0.89
CA LEU A 101 21.31 13.61 -2.02
C LEU A 101 21.19 14.40 -3.34
N SER A 102 21.80 13.89 -4.40
CA SER A 102 21.50 14.31 -5.76
C SER A 102 20.21 13.66 -6.26
N THR A 103 19.57 14.22 -7.29
CA THR A 103 18.39 13.62 -7.92
C THR A 103 18.69 12.23 -8.49
N SER A 104 19.87 12.00 -9.02
CA SER A 104 20.31 10.69 -9.51
C SER A 104 20.42 9.65 -8.39
N GLU A 105 20.88 10.03 -7.21
CA GLU A 105 20.91 9.13 -6.04
C GLU A 105 19.51 8.82 -5.55
N VAL A 106 18.59 9.79 -5.49
CA VAL A 106 17.17 9.55 -5.17
C VAL A 106 16.56 8.54 -6.14
N ILE A 107 16.79 8.72 -7.45
CA ILE A 107 16.30 7.81 -8.49
C ILE A 107 16.89 6.41 -8.29
N ALA A 108 18.20 6.30 -8.07
CA ALA A 108 18.88 5.03 -7.88
C ALA A 108 18.34 4.27 -6.64
N LEU A 109 18.11 4.96 -5.52
CA LEU A 109 17.54 4.39 -4.32
C LEU A 109 16.10 3.92 -4.53
N HIS A 110 15.26 4.78 -5.11
CA HIS A 110 13.86 4.45 -5.36
C HIS A 110 13.71 3.30 -6.36
N ALA A 111 14.45 3.32 -7.46
CA ALA A 111 14.38 2.27 -8.49
C ALA A 111 15.12 0.97 -8.10
N GLY A 112 16.12 1.06 -7.22
CA GLY A 112 16.89 -0.10 -6.75
C GLY A 112 16.14 -0.98 -5.75
N THR A 113 15.00 -0.53 -5.26
CA THR A 113 14.20 -1.22 -4.24
C THR A 113 13.06 -2.03 -4.86
N THR A 114 12.80 -3.20 -4.31
CA THR A 114 11.55 -3.94 -4.55
C THR A 114 10.62 -3.69 -3.37
N TYR A 115 9.48 -3.11 -3.66
CA TYR A 115 8.49 -2.70 -2.68
C TYR A 115 7.43 -3.79 -2.48
N ASP A 116 6.92 -3.90 -1.26
CA ASP A 116 5.78 -4.75 -0.95
C ASP A 116 4.49 -3.92 -0.95
N VAL A 117 3.43 -4.42 -1.57
CA VAL A 117 2.09 -3.85 -1.46
C VAL A 117 1.56 -4.17 -0.06
N GLU A 118 1.61 -3.21 0.84
CA GLU A 118 1.14 -3.40 2.23
C GLU A 118 -0.38 -3.34 2.33
N LEU A 119 -0.97 -2.35 1.68
CA LEU A 119 -2.43 -2.17 1.64
C LEU A 119 -2.86 -1.41 0.38
N VAL A 120 -4.13 -1.50 0.04
CA VAL A 120 -4.78 -0.71 -1.00
C VAL A 120 -5.88 0.12 -0.35
N GLY A 121 -5.88 1.45 -0.59
CA GLY A 121 -6.85 2.35 0.05
C GLY A 121 -6.66 3.79 -0.42
N PHE A 122 -7.36 4.74 0.19
CA PHE A 122 -7.43 6.15 -0.21
C PHE A 122 -8.25 6.35 -1.51
N LEU A 123 -7.88 5.71 -2.60
CA LEU A 123 -8.58 5.71 -3.89
C LEU A 123 -8.64 4.28 -4.43
N PRO A 124 -9.64 3.93 -5.26
CA PRO A 124 -9.65 2.65 -5.95
C PRO A 124 -8.34 2.41 -6.71
N GLY A 125 -7.63 1.32 -6.35
CA GLY A 125 -6.35 0.96 -6.96
C GLY A 125 -5.11 1.71 -6.45
N PHE A 126 -5.23 2.62 -5.46
CA PHE A 126 -4.06 3.24 -4.86
C PHE A 126 -3.40 2.26 -3.89
N ALA A 127 -2.19 1.83 -4.21
CA ALA A 127 -1.39 0.91 -3.40
C ALA A 127 -0.35 1.67 -2.57
N TYR A 128 -0.29 1.36 -1.28
CA TYR A 128 0.77 1.79 -0.38
C TYR A 128 1.91 0.78 -0.47
N LEU A 129 3.02 1.20 -1.06
CA LEU A 129 4.19 0.38 -1.33
C LEU A 129 5.22 0.61 -0.24
N ALA A 130 5.42 -0.37 0.63
CA ALA A 130 6.34 -0.33 1.75
C ALA A 130 7.75 -0.77 1.35
N GLY A 131 8.76 -0.29 2.08
CA GLY A 131 10.17 -0.61 1.83
C GLY A 131 10.96 0.56 1.27
N LEU A 132 10.43 1.80 1.37
CA LEU A 132 11.15 3.00 0.99
C LEU A 132 12.45 3.13 1.82
N ASP A 133 13.56 3.45 1.17
CA ASP A 133 14.84 3.72 1.83
C ASP A 133 14.67 4.84 2.87
N GLU A 134 15.20 4.64 4.08
CA GLU A 134 15.03 5.55 5.21
C GLU A 134 15.47 6.98 4.90
N ARG A 135 16.46 7.18 4.03
CA ARG A 135 16.92 8.50 3.57
C ARG A 135 15.87 9.25 2.76
N LEU A 136 14.90 8.55 2.18
CA LEU A 136 13.80 9.12 1.39
C LEU A 136 12.51 9.29 2.22
N VAL A 137 12.50 8.93 3.50
CA VAL A 137 11.35 9.05 4.38
C VAL A 137 11.12 10.51 4.75
N LEU A 138 10.16 11.15 4.08
CA LEU A 138 9.74 12.53 4.31
C LEU A 138 8.28 12.56 4.75
N GLY A 139 7.92 13.51 5.60
CA GLY A 139 6.53 13.77 5.94
C GLY A 139 5.71 14.18 4.70
N ARG A 140 4.39 14.18 4.82
CA ARG A 140 3.53 14.77 3.78
C ARG A 140 3.84 16.27 3.64
N ARG A 141 3.61 16.82 2.46
CA ARG A 141 3.68 18.26 2.21
C ARG A 141 2.74 19.01 3.16
N ALA A 142 3.19 20.15 3.67
CA ALA A 142 2.40 21.00 4.57
C ALA A 142 1.10 21.49 3.91
N ALA A 143 1.15 21.77 2.60
CA ALA A 143 -0.01 22.12 1.81
C ALA A 143 -0.25 21.06 0.72
N PRO A 144 -1.31 20.24 0.83
CA PRO A 144 -1.68 19.29 -0.22
C PRO A 144 -2.00 20.01 -1.54
N ARG A 145 -1.64 19.40 -2.65
CA ARG A 145 -2.07 19.89 -3.97
C ARG A 145 -3.56 19.63 -4.15
N PRO A 146 -4.32 20.59 -4.71
CA PRO A 146 -5.73 20.36 -5.02
C PRO A 146 -5.91 19.33 -6.15
N ARG A 147 -4.85 19.13 -6.96
CA ARG A 147 -4.86 18.17 -8.07
C ARG A 147 -3.48 17.57 -8.29
N VAL A 148 -3.39 16.26 -8.16
CA VAL A 148 -2.27 15.40 -8.56
C VAL A 148 -2.73 14.61 -9.79
N PRO A 149 -1.99 14.62 -10.91
CA PRO A 149 -2.37 13.86 -12.10
C PRO A 149 -2.37 12.35 -11.87
N ALA A 150 -3.21 11.63 -12.60
CA ALA A 150 -3.13 10.16 -12.67
C ALA A 150 -1.74 9.72 -13.17
N GLY A 151 -1.25 8.59 -12.67
CA GLY A 151 0.08 8.06 -12.99
C GLY A 151 1.21 8.71 -12.20
N SER A 152 0.99 9.80 -11.44
CA SER A 152 2.04 10.40 -10.61
C SER A 152 2.59 9.37 -9.62
N VAL A 153 3.91 9.28 -9.53
CA VAL A 153 4.64 8.51 -8.51
C VAL A 153 5.03 9.45 -7.38
N GLY A 154 4.61 9.12 -6.17
CA GLY A 154 4.85 9.95 -5.00
C GLY A 154 5.41 9.18 -3.82
N ILE A 155 6.06 9.91 -2.90
CA ILE A 155 6.54 9.39 -1.62
C ILE A 155 6.00 10.21 -0.46
N ALA A 156 5.66 9.54 0.64
CA ALA A 156 5.36 10.17 1.93
C ALA A 156 5.43 9.15 3.07
N GLY A 157 6.02 9.53 4.21
CA GLY A 157 6.31 8.59 5.27
C GLY A 157 7.15 7.42 4.74
N PRO A 158 6.90 6.19 5.18
CA PRO A 158 7.66 5.03 4.75
C PRO A 158 7.18 4.44 3.41
N TYR A 159 6.33 5.14 2.66
CA TYR A 159 5.67 4.62 1.48
C TYR A 159 6.04 5.36 0.20
N THR A 160 6.00 4.62 -0.90
CA THR A 160 5.82 5.14 -2.26
C THR A 160 4.49 4.63 -2.82
N GLY A 161 4.01 5.24 -3.92
CA GLY A 161 2.76 4.83 -4.55
C GLY A 161 2.50 5.54 -5.86
N ILE A 162 1.52 5.01 -6.61
CA ILE A 162 1.10 5.53 -7.91
C ILE A 162 -0.34 6.03 -7.78
N TYR A 163 -0.60 7.27 -8.14
CA TYR A 163 -1.95 7.82 -8.17
C TYR A 163 -2.75 7.19 -9.32
N PRO A 164 -3.81 6.41 -9.04
CA PRO A 164 -4.57 5.71 -10.08
C PRO A 164 -5.41 6.66 -10.94
N GLN A 165 -5.81 7.78 -10.35
CA GLN A 165 -6.62 8.81 -10.99
C GLN A 165 -6.24 10.20 -10.46
N SER A 166 -6.71 11.24 -11.15
CA SER A 166 -6.51 12.63 -10.68
C SER A 166 -7.26 12.88 -9.38
N SER A 167 -6.55 13.36 -8.35
CA SER A 167 -7.12 13.61 -7.02
C SER A 167 -6.33 14.68 -6.27
N PRO A 168 -6.86 15.26 -5.19
CA PRO A 168 -6.05 15.98 -4.23
C PRO A 168 -4.98 15.04 -3.61
N GLY A 169 -3.82 15.60 -3.24
CA GLY A 169 -2.77 14.79 -2.60
C GLY A 169 -1.63 15.59 -2.01
N GLY A 170 -1.08 15.08 -0.90
CA GLY A 170 0.01 15.73 -0.16
C GLY A 170 1.35 14.96 -0.21
N TRP A 171 1.51 14.01 -1.12
CA TRP A 171 2.77 13.29 -1.30
C TRP A 171 3.73 14.09 -2.18
N HIS A 172 5.03 13.91 -1.97
CA HIS A 172 6.07 14.48 -2.82
C HIS A 172 6.14 13.72 -4.13
N LEU A 173 5.90 14.40 -5.24
CA LEU A 173 5.88 13.80 -6.57
C LEU A 173 7.29 13.71 -7.12
N ILE A 174 7.80 12.49 -7.33
CA ILE A 174 9.14 12.23 -7.84
C ILE A 174 9.18 11.79 -9.30
N GLY A 175 8.03 11.41 -9.88
CA GLY A 175 7.95 10.97 -11.26
C GLY A 175 6.54 10.60 -11.68
N ARG A 176 6.44 9.93 -12.83
CA ARG A 176 5.18 9.37 -13.34
C ARG A 176 5.38 7.99 -13.94
N ALA A 177 4.48 7.09 -13.64
CA ALA A 177 4.40 5.75 -14.18
C ALA A 177 3.87 5.76 -15.62
N LEU A 178 4.40 4.91 -16.47
CA LEU A 178 4.00 4.79 -17.86
C LEU A 178 3.13 3.55 -18.08
N GLY A 179 1.96 3.74 -18.69
CA GLY A 179 1.09 2.66 -19.12
C GLY A 179 0.45 1.84 -18.00
N VAL A 180 0.34 2.39 -16.79
CA VAL A 180 -0.26 1.71 -15.65
C VAL A 180 -1.74 2.08 -15.52
N VAL A 181 -2.61 1.09 -15.63
CA VAL A 181 -4.03 1.19 -15.25
C VAL A 181 -4.18 0.47 -13.90
N ALA A 182 -4.02 1.23 -12.81
CA ALA A 182 -4.01 0.67 -11.45
C ALA A 182 -5.38 0.19 -10.96
N PHE A 183 -6.46 0.71 -11.54
CA PHE A 183 -7.84 0.27 -11.28
C PHE A 183 -8.63 0.18 -12.59
N ASP A 184 -9.34 -0.92 -12.74
CA ASP A 184 -10.23 -1.19 -13.86
C ASP A 184 -11.42 -1.99 -13.33
N ALA A 185 -12.62 -1.43 -13.39
CA ALA A 185 -13.82 -2.04 -12.82
C ALA A 185 -14.24 -3.35 -13.56
N GLU A 186 -13.77 -3.53 -14.80
CA GLU A 186 -14.05 -4.73 -15.61
C GLU A 186 -13.03 -5.86 -15.38
N ARG A 187 -11.94 -5.58 -14.66
CA ARG A 187 -10.91 -6.58 -14.33
C ARG A 187 -11.27 -7.32 -13.05
N ASP A 188 -10.89 -8.58 -12.96
CA ASP A 188 -10.99 -9.40 -11.76
C ASP A 188 -9.58 -9.88 -11.32
N PRO A 189 -9.07 -9.44 -10.17
CA PRO A 189 -9.58 -8.38 -9.29
C PRO A 189 -9.43 -6.98 -9.94
N PRO A 190 -10.30 -6.00 -9.60
CA PRO A 190 -10.31 -4.70 -10.26
C PRO A 190 -9.07 -3.84 -9.99
N ALA A 191 -8.47 -3.93 -8.82
CA ALA A 191 -7.19 -3.30 -8.52
C ALA A 191 -6.03 -4.14 -9.08
N LEU A 192 -5.09 -3.48 -9.77
CA LEU A 192 -3.92 -4.13 -10.37
C LEU A 192 -3.00 -4.71 -9.30
N PHE A 193 -2.73 -3.91 -8.29
CA PHE A 193 -1.86 -4.26 -7.16
C PHE A 193 -2.69 -4.82 -6.03
N GLN A 194 -2.36 -6.03 -5.58
CA GLN A 194 -3.04 -6.69 -4.46
C GLN A 194 -2.14 -6.68 -3.22
N PRO A 195 -2.70 -6.57 -2.00
CA PRO A 195 -1.92 -6.71 -0.78
C PRO A 195 -1.10 -8.01 -0.78
N GLY A 196 0.22 -7.86 -0.57
CA GLY A 196 1.19 -8.96 -0.65
C GLY A 196 1.86 -9.12 -2.01
N ASP A 197 1.46 -8.41 -3.05
CA ASP A 197 2.23 -8.29 -4.29
C ASP A 197 3.51 -7.47 -4.07
N ARG A 198 4.40 -7.50 -5.05
CA ARG A 198 5.61 -6.70 -5.07
C ARG A 198 5.66 -5.80 -6.29
N VAL A 199 6.28 -4.64 -6.14
CA VAL A 199 6.44 -3.66 -7.22
C VAL A 199 7.90 -3.26 -7.33
N ARG A 200 8.43 -3.22 -8.55
CA ARG A 200 9.74 -2.66 -8.88
C ARG A 200 9.58 -1.56 -9.92
N PHE A 201 10.19 -0.41 -9.64
CA PHE A 201 10.21 0.70 -10.57
C PHE A 201 11.43 0.61 -11.49
N VAL A 202 11.19 0.80 -12.78
CA VAL A 202 12.22 0.76 -13.82
C VAL A 202 12.34 2.15 -14.44
N PRO A 203 13.48 2.84 -14.27
CA PRO A 203 13.69 4.15 -14.89
C PRO A 203 13.51 4.08 -16.41
N SER A 204 12.81 5.06 -16.96
CA SER A 204 12.55 5.16 -18.39
C SER A 204 12.73 6.62 -18.84
N HIS A 205 13.01 6.82 -20.08
CA HIS A 205 13.01 8.14 -20.72
C HIS A 205 11.77 8.29 -21.60
N VAL A 206 11.33 9.52 -21.80
CA VAL A 206 10.33 9.84 -22.83
C VAL A 206 11.12 10.00 -24.12
N ASP A 207 10.85 9.16 -25.10
CA ASP A 207 11.35 9.35 -26.47
C ASP A 207 10.68 10.57 -27.12
#